data_6422cf85b8da47ec18869614e62ba9f2
#
_entry.id   6422cf85b8da47ec18869614e62ba9f2
#
_cell.length_a   1.000
_cell.length_b   1.000
_cell.length_c   1.000
_cell.angle_alpha   90.00
_cell.angle_beta   90.00
_cell.angle_gamma   90.00
#
_symmetry.space_group_name_H-M   'P 1'
#
loop_
_entity.id
_entity.type
_entity.pdbx_description
1 polymer ?
#
loop_
_entity_poly.entity_id
_entity_poly.type
_entity_poly.pdbx_seq_one_letter_code
_entity_poly.pdbx_strand_id
1 'polypeptide(L)'
;MGPTQHYVTPLHLSGNTTQAQNDLLKKSLQEAVSQAYLEAIQQLDRQSAQTVLDLDKKLASEVAASVVEIIQRHTASDKYKDEEVGSNRVYPPTYRVRPIEAQVTELRKLFPSLGDCMEKMARKPVPQDAEAWFAIPRWQALASTYNEATELLLGVLATRRKVSNRVLGRLGPTYLRQGERSKLAEKILADQQVGCDILVVAAQAGLLHRGCSARRTRVAMAGNEFGLGVFAFGCMLLTHPERLSTGDTLMIDCGGDEYSVRGDYTFDRVPLFDYDIAGIEFSAFYEDRARNLWGTQTGFLFKWS
;
A
#
# COMPACT_ATOMS: atom_id res chain seq x y z
N MET A 1 0.52 -40.39 -4.89
CA MET A 1 0.10 -39.12 -4.27
C MET A 1 0.08 -38.08 -5.38
N GLY A 2 -1.10 -37.70 -5.85
CA GLY A 2 -1.27 -36.75 -6.97
C GLY A 2 -1.16 -35.31 -6.48
N PRO A 3 -0.81 -34.35 -7.35
CA PRO A 3 -0.67 -32.97 -6.98
C PRO A 3 -2.03 -32.36 -6.67
N THR A 4 -2.11 -31.71 -5.51
CA THR A 4 -3.29 -30.97 -5.05
C THR A 4 -3.49 -29.76 -5.95
N GLN A 5 -4.55 -29.76 -6.72
CA GLN A 5 -5.00 -28.59 -7.49
C GLN A 5 -5.48 -27.50 -6.51
N HIS A 6 -4.74 -26.41 -6.41
CA HIS A 6 -5.24 -25.19 -5.78
C HIS A 6 -6.26 -24.53 -6.72
N TYR A 7 -7.52 -24.77 -6.46
CA TYR A 7 -8.60 -23.98 -7.04
C TYR A 7 -8.54 -22.58 -6.45
N VAL A 8 -8.28 -21.59 -7.31
CA VAL A 8 -8.52 -20.19 -6.98
C VAL A 8 -10.04 -20.05 -6.83
N THR A 9 -10.50 -19.87 -5.60
CA THR A 9 -11.91 -19.61 -5.31
C THR A 9 -12.33 -18.34 -6.03
N PRO A 10 -13.39 -18.36 -6.86
CA PRO A 10 -13.88 -17.15 -7.48
C PRO A 10 -14.34 -16.19 -6.38
N LEU A 11 -13.85 -14.94 -6.42
CA LEU A 11 -14.40 -13.86 -5.63
C LEU A 11 -15.91 -13.80 -5.88
N HIS A 12 -16.71 -14.07 -4.86
CA HIS A 12 -18.14 -13.81 -4.88
C HIS A 12 -18.36 -12.32 -5.08
N LEU A 13 -18.53 -11.92 -6.34
CA LEU A 13 -19.07 -10.62 -6.70
C LEU A 13 -20.56 -10.67 -6.35
N SER A 14 -20.89 -10.34 -5.10
CA SER A 14 -22.26 -10.07 -4.69
C SER A 14 -22.67 -8.67 -5.18
N GLY A 15 -22.90 -8.54 -6.47
CA GLY A 15 -23.38 -7.31 -7.07
C GLY A 15 -24.27 -7.68 -8.25
N ASN A 16 -25.48 -7.16 -8.26
CA ASN A 16 -26.55 -7.42 -9.21
C ASN A 16 -26.25 -6.90 -10.63
N THR A 17 -25.17 -7.38 -11.27
CA THR A 17 -25.02 -7.17 -12.72
C THR A 17 -26.07 -7.99 -13.46
N THR A 18 -26.82 -7.34 -14.35
CA THR A 18 -27.77 -8.05 -15.19
C THR A 18 -27.04 -8.97 -16.17
N GLN A 19 -27.70 -10.05 -16.62
CA GLN A 19 -27.12 -10.96 -17.64
C GLN A 19 -26.67 -10.16 -18.88
N ALA A 20 -27.45 -9.17 -19.32
CA ALA A 20 -27.11 -8.32 -20.47
C ALA A 20 -25.85 -7.49 -20.23
N GLN A 21 -25.63 -6.96 -19.02
CA GLN A 21 -24.40 -6.24 -18.68
C GLN A 21 -23.18 -7.17 -18.67
N ASN A 22 -23.32 -8.39 -18.15
CA ASN A 22 -22.26 -9.40 -18.16
C ASN A 22 -21.89 -9.80 -19.60
N ASP A 23 -22.88 -10.03 -20.47
CA ASP A 23 -22.66 -10.42 -21.86
C ASP A 23 -21.97 -9.28 -22.64
N LEU A 24 -22.40 -8.03 -22.42
CA LEU A 24 -21.80 -6.87 -23.07
C LEU A 24 -20.34 -6.67 -22.62
N LEU A 25 -20.07 -6.74 -21.31
CA LEU A 25 -18.71 -6.63 -20.77
C LEU A 25 -17.80 -7.74 -21.28
N LYS A 26 -18.27 -8.98 -21.29
CA LYS A 26 -17.54 -10.13 -21.85
C LYS A 26 -17.19 -9.91 -23.32
N LYS A 27 -18.16 -9.44 -24.13
CA LYS A 27 -17.94 -9.14 -25.55
C LYS A 27 -16.87 -8.06 -25.73
N SER A 28 -16.99 -6.94 -25.05
CA SER A 28 -16.02 -5.83 -25.11
C SER A 28 -14.60 -6.27 -24.71
N LEU A 29 -14.47 -7.08 -23.66
CA LEU A 29 -13.17 -7.61 -23.25
C LEU A 29 -12.58 -8.58 -24.27
N GLN A 30 -13.40 -9.44 -24.86
CA GLN A 30 -12.95 -10.36 -25.91
C GLN A 30 -12.47 -9.62 -27.15
N GLU A 31 -13.19 -8.57 -27.58
CA GLU A 31 -12.81 -7.71 -28.69
C GLU A 31 -11.48 -6.98 -28.42
N ALA A 32 -11.33 -6.38 -27.22
CA ALA A 32 -10.10 -5.69 -26.83
C ALA A 32 -8.88 -6.63 -26.78
N VAL A 33 -9.02 -7.82 -26.20
CA VAL A 33 -7.94 -8.82 -26.15
C VAL A 33 -7.59 -9.30 -27.56
N SER A 34 -8.59 -9.52 -28.43
CA SER A 34 -8.36 -9.93 -29.81
C SER A 34 -7.63 -8.84 -30.61
N GLN A 35 -8.00 -7.58 -30.42
CA GLN A 35 -7.32 -6.46 -31.07
C GLN A 35 -5.86 -6.33 -30.61
N ALA A 36 -5.61 -6.38 -29.30
CA ALA A 36 -4.26 -6.34 -28.74
C ALA A 36 -3.39 -7.51 -29.24
N TYR A 37 -3.97 -8.70 -29.40
CA TYR A 37 -3.28 -9.84 -29.98
C TYR A 37 -2.87 -9.58 -31.43
N LEU A 38 -3.78 -9.04 -32.26
CA LEU A 38 -3.49 -8.73 -33.68
C LEU A 38 -2.38 -7.69 -33.81
N GLU A 39 -2.33 -6.70 -32.94
CA GLU A 39 -1.27 -5.70 -32.91
C GLU A 39 0.06 -6.30 -32.47
N ALA A 40 0.05 -7.12 -31.42
CA ALA A 40 1.25 -7.75 -30.89
C ALA A 40 1.87 -8.74 -31.88
N ILE A 41 1.06 -9.58 -32.54
CA ILE A 41 1.58 -10.62 -33.43
C ILE A 41 2.28 -10.06 -34.67
N GLN A 42 1.93 -8.85 -35.10
CA GLN A 42 2.59 -8.16 -36.21
C GLN A 42 4.05 -7.78 -35.89
N GLN A 43 4.42 -7.76 -34.61
CA GLN A 43 5.75 -7.38 -34.13
C GLN A 43 6.61 -8.62 -33.79
N LEU A 44 6.07 -9.83 -33.88
CA LEU A 44 6.77 -11.07 -33.51
C LEU A 44 7.42 -11.71 -34.73
N ASP A 45 8.70 -12.05 -34.62
CA ASP A 45 9.33 -13.00 -35.50
C ASP A 45 8.96 -14.47 -35.12
N ARG A 46 9.35 -15.41 -35.94
CA ARG A 46 9.01 -16.83 -35.74
C ARG A 46 9.55 -17.38 -34.41
N GLN A 47 10.73 -16.97 -33.98
CA GLN A 47 11.36 -17.46 -32.77
C GLN A 47 10.69 -16.84 -31.52
N SER A 48 10.39 -15.57 -31.56
CA SER A 48 9.64 -14.89 -30.48
C SER A 48 8.23 -15.44 -30.35
N ALA A 49 7.54 -15.74 -31.45
CA ALA A 49 6.23 -16.38 -31.44
C ALA A 49 6.27 -17.76 -30.78
N GLN A 50 7.30 -18.57 -31.06
CA GLN A 50 7.47 -19.87 -30.37
C GLN A 50 7.71 -19.72 -28.88
N THR A 51 8.53 -18.76 -28.47
CA THR A 51 8.77 -18.44 -27.04
C THR A 51 7.48 -18.07 -26.33
N VAL A 52 6.60 -17.28 -26.97
CA VAL A 52 5.29 -16.92 -26.40
C VAL A 52 4.37 -18.15 -26.28
N LEU A 53 4.36 -19.02 -27.30
CA LEU A 53 3.59 -20.27 -27.26
C LEU A 53 4.04 -21.19 -26.14
N ASP A 54 5.34 -21.26 -25.84
CA ASP A 54 5.90 -22.07 -24.77
C ASP A 54 5.51 -21.57 -23.37
N LEU A 55 5.03 -20.33 -23.24
CA LEU A 55 4.49 -19.78 -21.99
C LEU A 55 3.09 -20.28 -21.63
N ASP A 56 2.30 -20.76 -22.60
CA ASP A 56 0.97 -21.37 -22.48
C ASP A 56 0.15 -20.90 -21.24
N LYS A 57 0.10 -21.72 -20.19
CA LYS A 57 -0.68 -21.42 -18.97
C LYS A 57 -0.22 -20.15 -18.24
N LYS A 58 1.06 -19.80 -18.33
CA LYS A 58 1.58 -18.60 -17.69
C LYS A 58 1.06 -17.34 -18.38
N LEU A 59 1.06 -17.32 -19.72
CA LEU A 59 0.49 -16.22 -20.50
C LEU A 59 -1.00 -16.04 -20.19
N ALA A 60 -1.77 -17.11 -20.19
CA ALA A 60 -3.20 -17.07 -19.87
C ALA A 60 -3.45 -16.52 -18.44
N SER A 61 -2.63 -16.90 -17.47
CA SER A 61 -2.72 -16.39 -16.09
C SER A 61 -2.38 -14.91 -16.00
N GLU A 62 -1.36 -14.43 -16.72
CA GLU A 62 -0.97 -13.03 -16.73
C GLU A 62 -2.03 -12.16 -17.42
N VAL A 63 -2.61 -12.62 -18.53
CA VAL A 63 -3.72 -11.93 -19.20
C VAL A 63 -4.95 -11.86 -18.28
N ALA A 64 -5.32 -12.98 -17.65
CA ALA A 64 -6.46 -13.00 -16.73
C ALA A 64 -6.24 -12.03 -15.55
N ALA A 65 -5.04 -12.00 -14.95
CA ALA A 65 -4.70 -11.08 -13.88
C ALA A 65 -4.80 -9.61 -14.35
N SER A 66 -4.34 -9.31 -15.57
CA SER A 66 -4.42 -7.97 -16.15
C SER A 66 -5.86 -7.52 -16.41
N VAL A 67 -6.72 -8.42 -16.88
CA VAL A 67 -8.15 -8.15 -17.10
C VAL A 67 -8.84 -7.87 -15.76
N VAL A 68 -8.59 -8.67 -14.72
CA VAL A 68 -9.14 -8.43 -13.38
C VAL A 68 -8.69 -7.07 -12.83
N GLU A 69 -7.41 -6.74 -12.98
CA GLU A 69 -6.87 -5.45 -12.55
C GLU A 69 -7.53 -4.26 -13.28
N ILE A 70 -7.73 -4.37 -14.61
CA ILE A 70 -8.41 -3.33 -15.39
C ILE A 70 -9.86 -3.18 -14.93
N ILE A 71 -10.59 -4.27 -14.78
CA ILE A 71 -11.97 -4.23 -14.29
C ILE A 71 -12.02 -3.57 -12.90
N GLN A 72 -11.16 -3.98 -11.98
CA GLN A 72 -11.10 -3.40 -10.62
C GLN A 72 -10.76 -1.91 -10.65
N ARG A 73 -9.87 -1.47 -11.55
CA ARG A 73 -9.49 -0.05 -11.71
C ARG A 73 -10.67 0.81 -12.18
N HIS A 74 -11.53 0.27 -13.02
CA HIS A 74 -12.68 0.99 -13.59
C HIS A 74 -14.01 0.72 -12.86
N THR A 75 -14.06 -0.26 -11.99
CA THR A 75 -15.16 -0.48 -11.05
C THR A 75 -14.85 0.20 -9.72
N ALA A 76 -14.55 1.51 -9.74
CA ALA A 76 -14.43 2.28 -8.51
C ALA A 76 -15.72 2.05 -7.71
N SER A 77 -15.60 1.30 -6.63
CA SER A 77 -16.74 0.97 -5.78
C SER A 77 -17.32 2.29 -5.25
N ASP A 78 -18.58 2.60 -5.55
CA ASP A 78 -19.31 3.69 -4.91
C ASP A 78 -19.62 3.38 -3.43
N LYS A 79 -19.17 2.23 -2.95
CA LYS A 79 -19.29 1.85 -1.56
C LYS A 79 -18.59 2.86 -0.66
N TYR A 80 -19.31 3.38 0.32
CA TYR A 80 -18.85 4.41 1.25
C TYR A 80 -18.49 5.76 0.60
N LYS A 81 -19.09 6.11 -0.53
CA LYS A 81 -18.85 7.40 -1.20
C LYS A 81 -19.32 8.59 -0.36
N ASP A 82 -20.29 8.39 0.51
CA ASP A 82 -20.72 9.34 1.53
C ASP A 82 -19.69 9.60 2.63
N GLU A 83 -18.62 8.80 2.67
CA GLU A 83 -17.48 8.96 3.58
C GLU A 83 -16.31 9.70 2.90
N GLU A 84 -16.64 10.67 2.08
CA GLU A 84 -15.69 11.61 1.47
C GLU A 84 -16.10 13.04 1.80
N VAL A 85 -15.15 13.85 2.24
CA VAL A 85 -15.34 15.27 2.52
C VAL A 85 -14.30 16.12 1.79
N GLY A 86 -14.66 17.32 1.40
CA GLY A 86 -13.72 18.26 0.78
C GLY A 86 -12.54 18.56 1.70
N SER A 87 -11.32 18.48 1.16
CA SER A 87 -10.10 18.83 1.88
C SER A 87 -9.20 19.70 1.02
N ASN A 88 -8.70 20.79 1.61
CA ASN A 88 -7.68 21.69 1.02
C ASN A 88 -6.31 21.52 1.70
N ARG A 89 -6.16 20.54 2.57
CA ARG A 89 -4.90 20.28 3.28
C ARG A 89 -3.83 19.76 2.34
N VAL A 90 -2.61 20.22 2.59
CA VAL A 90 -1.42 19.87 1.81
C VAL A 90 -0.27 19.50 2.74
N TYR A 91 0.84 19.09 2.19
CA TYR A 91 2.05 18.86 2.97
C TYR A 91 2.69 20.17 3.43
N PRO A 92 3.53 20.12 4.49
CA PRO A 92 4.36 21.27 4.86
C PRO A 92 5.18 21.76 3.65
N PRO A 93 5.33 23.07 3.44
CA PRO A 93 6.11 23.60 2.33
C PRO A 93 7.58 23.14 2.32
N THR A 94 8.09 22.73 3.47
CA THR A 94 9.44 22.20 3.65
C THR A 94 9.59 20.73 3.31
N TYR A 95 8.50 19.98 3.20
CA TYR A 95 8.55 18.58 2.87
C TYR A 95 9.03 18.35 1.44
N ARG A 96 10.08 17.56 1.31
CA ARG A 96 10.62 17.08 0.03
C ARG A 96 11.06 15.64 0.21
N VAL A 97 10.71 14.78 -0.74
CA VAL A 97 11.19 13.41 -0.71
C VAL A 97 12.69 13.38 -0.99
N ARG A 98 13.43 12.74 -0.10
CA ARG A 98 14.88 12.61 -0.18
C ARG A 98 15.27 11.49 -1.15
N PRO A 99 16.45 11.58 -1.79
CA PRO A 99 17.00 10.46 -2.56
C PRO A 99 17.03 9.17 -1.75
N ILE A 100 16.83 8.03 -2.42
CA ILE A 100 16.70 6.73 -1.73
C ILE A 100 17.96 6.39 -0.92
N GLU A 101 19.14 6.75 -1.41
CA GLU A 101 20.42 6.53 -0.75
C GLU A 101 20.50 7.28 0.59
N ALA A 102 19.97 8.49 0.64
CA ALA A 102 19.91 9.29 1.87
C ALA A 102 18.94 8.68 2.89
N GLN A 103 17.79 8.16 2.43
CA GLN A 103 16.82 7.46 3.26
C GLN A 103 17.42 6.18 3.86
N VAL A 104 18.07 5.36 3.03
CA VAL A 104 18.75 4.11 3.45
C VAL A 104 19.85 4.41 4.47
N THR A 105 20.66 5.44 4.21
CA THR A 105 21.72 5.87 5.12
C THR A 105 21.15 6.26 6.49
N GLU A 106 20.04 6.99 6.53
CA GLU A 106 19.42 7.38 7.80
C GLU A 106 18.80 6.17 8.52
N LEU A 107 18.14 5.28 7.82
CA LEU A 107 17.59 4.06 8.41
C LEU A 107 18.67 3.16 9.02
N ARG A 108 19.82 2.99 8.36
CA ARG A 108 20.94 2.21 8.89
C ARG A 108 21.60 2.85 10.11
N LYS A 109 21.58 4.18 10.24
CA LYS A 109 22.02 4.85 11.49
C LYS A 109 21.09 4.56 12.65
N LEU A 110 19.77 4.48 12.38
CA LEU A 110 18.76 4.23 13.40
C LEU A 110 18.62 2.76 13.75
N PHE A 111 18.83 1.88 12.78
CA PHE A 111 18.74 0.43 12.88
C PHE A 111 20.00 -0.22 12.27
N PRO A 112 21.10 -0.29 13.02
CA PRO A 112 22.39 -0.77 12.49
C PRO A 112 22.40 -2.22 12.00
N SER A 113 21.40 -3.01 12.37
CA SER A 113 21.24 -4.40 11.91
C SER A 113 20.72 -4.51 10.46
N LEU A 114 20.21 -3.43 9.88
CA LEU A 114 19.66 -3.47 8.51
C LEU A 114 20.76 -3.69 7.47
N GLY A 115 20.58 -4.73 6.67
CA GLY A 115 21.46 -5.13 5.57
C GLY A 115 21.14 -4.43 4.25
N ASP A 116 20.99 -5.22 3.18
CA ASP A 116 20.91 -4.74 1.81
C ASP A 116 19.61 -4.01 1.44
N CYS A 117 19.75 -3.16 0.40
CA CYS A 117 18.65 -2.44 -0.24
C CYS A 117 18.88 -2.43 -1.76
N MET A 118 17.84 -2.66 -2.53
CA MET A 118 17.93 -2.60 -3.99
C MET A 118 17.71 -1.17 -4.52
N GLU A 119 18.60 -0.25 -4.15
CA GLU A 119 18.51 1.19 -4.46
C GLU A 119 18.31 1.50 -5.96
N LYS A 120 18.82 0.63 -6.85
CA LYS A 120 18.62 0.76 -8.31
C LYS A 120 17.15 0.79 -8.73
N MET A 121 16.25 0.30 -7.89
CA MET A 121 14.82 0.36 -8.17
C MET A 121 14.31 1.80 -8.25
N ALA A 122 14.82 2.69 -7.43
CA ALA A 122 14.44 4.09 -7.42
C ALA A 122 14.87 4.88 -8.67
N ARG A 123 15.65 4.27 -9.57
CA ARG A 123 16.00 4.85 -10.89
C ARG A 123 14.91 4.67 -11.93
N LYS A 124 13.92 3.83 -11.64
CA LYS A 124 12.77 3.64 -12.54
C LYS A 124 11.77 4.79 -12.38
N PRO A 125 10.98 5.07 -13.43
CA PRO A 125 9.88 6.01 -13.32
C PRO A 125 8.95 5.64 -12.16
N VAL A 126 8.50 6.63 -11.44
CA VAL A 126 7.51 6.44 -10.37
C VAL A 126 6.19 6.00 -11.01
N PRO A 127 5.51 4.97 -10.48
CA PRO A 127 4.18 4.58 -10.96
C PRO A 127 3.19 5.75 -10.89
N GLN A 128 2.17 5.71 -11.74
CA GLN A 128 1.08 6.67 -11.67
C GLN A 128 0.50 6.71 -10.24
N ASP A 129 0.12 7.90 -9.79
CA ASP A 129 -0.45 8.20 -8.46
C ASP A 129 0.52 8.04 -7.27
N ALA A 130 1.71 7.46 -7.46
CA ALA A 130 2.76 7.52 -6.47
C ALA A 130 3.52 8.85 -6.55
N GLU A 131 3.94 9.38 -5.41
CA GLU A 131 4.68 10.63 -5.32
C GLU A 131 6.19 10.43 -5.53
N ALA A 132 6.70 9.32 -4.99
CA ALA A 132 8.13 9.00 -5.03
C ALA A 132 8.41 7.56 -4.60
N TRP A 133 9.73 7.23 -4.57
CA TRP A 133 10.27 6.03 -3.98
C TRP A 133 10.65 6.27 -2.52
N PHE A 134 10.25 5.34 -1.64
CA PHE A 134 10.55 5.36 -0.21
C PHE A 134 11.28 4.10 0.21
N ALA A 135 12.27 4.25 1.10
CA ALA A 135 12.95 3.16 1.77
C ALA A 135 12.16 2.75 3.01
N ILE A 136 11.70 1.51 3.05
CA ILE A 136 10.92 0.96 4.17
C ILE A 136 11.58 -0.36 4.59
N PRO A 137 12.10 -0.48 5.81
CA PRO A 137 12.61 -1.74 6.31
C PRO A 137 11.54 -2.83 6.31
N ARG A 138 11.93 -4.06 6.07
CA ARG A 138 11.11 -5.20 6.41
C ARG A 138 11.06 -5.29 7.93
N TRP A 139 9.87 -5.34 8.49
CA TRP A 139 9.73 -5.43 9.95
C TRP A 139 10.39 -6.72 10.50
N GLN A 140 10.42 -7.82 9.71
CA GLN A 140 11.08 -9.08 10.05
C GLN A 140 12.61 -8.96 10.23
N ALA A 141 13.22 -7.93 9.66
CA ALA A 141 14.64 -7.65 9.87
C ALA A 141 14.93 -6.97 11.22
N LEU A 142 13.90 -6.50 11.92
CA LEU A 142 14.01 -5.73 13.15
C LEU A 142 13.42 -6.42 14.38
N ALA A 143 12.39 -7.26 14.20
CA ALA A 143 11.69 -7.92 15.31
C ALA A 143 11.05 -9.24 14.87
N SER A 144 10.61 -10.03 15.87
CA SER A 144 9.97 -11.33 15.63
C SER A 144 8.50 -11.19 15.19
N THR A 145 7.85 -10.09 15.52
CA THR A 145 6.46 -9.80 15.17
C THR A 145 6.31 -8.37 14.66
N TYR A 146 5.26 -8.14 13.86
CA TYR A 146 4.90 -6.80 13.39
C TYR A 146 4.65 -5.82 14.54
N ASN A 147 4.03 -6.30 15.60
CA ASN A 147 3.70 -5.52 16.78
C ASN A 147 4.97 -5.06 17.51
N GLU A 148 5.93 -5.96 17.74
CA GLU A 148 7.24 -5.62 18.33
C GLU A 148 8.04 -4.64 17.46
N ALA A 149 8.01 -4.83 16.13
CA ALA A 149 8.66 -3.90 15.21
C ALA A 149 8.02 -2.50 15.28
N THR A 150 6.69 -2.44 15.42
CA THR A 150 5.96 -1.18 15.57
C THR A 150 6.28 -0.49 16.89
N GLU A 151 6.37 -1.23 17.99
CA GLU A 151 6.80 -0.69 19.30
C GLU A 151 8.23 -0.17 19.26
N LEU A 152 9.14 -0.93 18.66
CA LEU A 152 10.53 -0.51 18.45
C LEU A 152 10.60 0.79 17.66
N LEU A 153 9.87 0.87 16.53
CA LEU A 153 9.80 2.06 15.68
C LEU A 153 9.31 3.30 16.44
N LEU A 154 8.21 3.18 17.19
CA LEU A 154 7.65 4.28 17.98
C LEU A 154 8.62 4.71 19.08
N GLY A 155 9.34 3.77 19.67
CA GLY A 155 10.44 4.06 20.61
C GLY A 155 11.55 4.87 19.96
N VAL A 156 12.04 4.47 18.79
CA VAL A 156 13.05 5.22 18.02
C VAL A 156 12.54 6.61 17.63
N LEU A 157 11.29 6.70 17.15
CA LEU A 157 10.68 8.00 16.81
C LEU A 157 10.64 8.94 18.03
N ALA A 158 10.32 8.41 19.21
CA ALA A 158 10.28 9.17 20.47
C ALA A 158 11.66 9.67 20.93
N THR A 159 12.76 9.02 20.54
CA THR A 159 14.11 9.53 20.79
C THR A 159 14.48 10.72 19.90
N ARG A 160 13.83 10.87 18.76
CA ARG A 160 14.11 11.91 17.76
C ARG A 160 13.16 13.09 17.84
N ARG A 161 11.95 12.86 18.30
CA ARG A 161 10.87 13.86 18.35
C ARG A 161 10.01 13.63 19.58
N LYS A 162 9.31 14.68 19.99
CA LYS A 162 8.29 14.56 21.04
C LYS A 162 7.10 13.78 20.45
N VAL A 163 6.85 12.60 21.00
CA VAL A 163 5.76 11.69 20.61
C VAL A 163 4.87 11.40 21.80
N SER A 164 3.57 11.65 21.62
CA SER A 164 2.52 11.25 22.55
C SER A 164 1.85 9.97 22.04
N ASN A 165 2.14 8.82 22.67
CA ASN A 165 1.52 7.55 22.31
C ASN A 165 0.26 7.31 23.16
N ARG A 166 -0.93 7.53 22.59
CA ARG A 166 -2.24 7.34 23.25
C ARG A 166 -2.68 5.88 23.39
N VAL A 167 -1.98 4.98 22.70
CA VAL A 167 -2.28 3.55 22.69
C VAL A 167 -1.16 2.72 23.34
N LEU A 168 -0.34 3.36 24.17
CA LEU A 168 0.78 2.72 24.87
C LEU A 168 0.33 1.44 25.59
N GLY A 169 1.07 0.34 25.42
CA GLY A 169 0.76 -0.97 25.96
C GLY A 169 -0.40 -1.71 25.27
N ARG A 170 -0.97 -1.13 24.19
CA ARG A 170 -2.06 -1.72 23.42
C ARG A 170 -1.70 -1.85 21.93
N LEU A 171 -0.53 -2.44 21.67
CA LEU A 171 -0.03 -2.70 20.31
C LEU A 171 0.10 -4.20 20.00
N GLY A 172 -0.22 -5.08 20.97
CA GLY A 172 -0.21 -6.52 20.74
C GLY A 172 -1.22 -6.99 19.68
N PRO A 173 -1.17 -8.26 19.24
CA PRO A 173 -1.92 -8.79 18.10
C PRO A 173 -3.45 -8.75 18.27
N THR A 174 -3.95 -8.61 19.51
CA THR A 174 -5.38 -8.41 19.78
C THR A 174 -5.83 -6.97 19.54
N TYR A 175 -4.88 -6.02 19.49
CA TYR A 175 -5.15 -4.59 19.31
C TYR A 175 -4.79 -4.10 17.91
N LEU A 176 -3.61 -4.47 17.39
CA LEU A 176 -3.10 -3.99 16.10
C LEU A 176 -2.81 -5.17 15.17
N ARG A 177 -3.30 -5.10 13.94
CA ARG A 177 -2.94 -6.04 12.89
C ARG A 177 -2.79 -5.35 11.54
N GLN A 178 -1.94 -5.91 10.70
CA GLN A 178 -1.88 -5.50 9.29
C GLN A 178 -3.12 -6.01 8.55
N GLY A 179 -3.68 -5.19 7.66
CA GLY A 179 -4.71 -5.58 6.71
C GLY A 179 -4.19 -6.61 5.71
N GLU A 180 -5.04 -7.52 5.25
CA GLU A 180 -4.62 -8.64 4.37
C GLU A 180 -4.01 -8.16 3.04
N ARG A 181 -4.55 -7.09 2.45
CA ARG A 181 -4.02 -6.50 1.22
C ARG A 181 -2.60 -5.97 1.42
N SER A 182 -2.33 -5.34 2.56
CA SER A 182 -1.01 -4.81 2.91
C SER A 182 0.01 -5.92 3.15
N LYS A 183 -0.37 -6.99 3.86
CA LYS A 183 0.48 -8.19 4.04
C LYS A 183 0.86 -8.83 2.71
N LEU A 184 -0.13 -9.00 1.81
CA LEU A 184 0.12 -9.58 0.50
C LEU A 184 1.05 -8.71 -0.34
N ALA A 185 0.83 -7.39 -0.34
CA ALA A 185 1.67 -6.45 -1.06
C ALA A 185 3.11 -6.43 -0.53
N GLU A 186 3.29 -6.42 0.80
CA GLU A 186 4.62 -6.52 1.42
C GLU A 186 5.34 -7.80 1.02
N LYS A 187 4.63 -8.94 1.01
CA LYS A 187 5.19 -10.21 0.54
C LYS A 187 5.64 -10.12 -0.92
N ILE A 188 4.80 -9.58 -1.82
CA ILE A 188 5.15 -9.41 -3.23
C ILE A 188 6.38 -8.52 -3.39
N LEU A 189 6.46 -7.41 -2.67
CA LEU A 189 7.62 -6.52 -2.69
C LEU A 189 8.89 -7.21 -2.18
N ALA A 190 8.78 -8.02 -1.14
CA ALA A 190 9.90 -8.79 -0.61
C ALA A 190 10.37 -9.88 -1.59
N ASP A 191 9.43 -10.56 -2.26
CA ASP A 191 9.72 -11.57 -3.29
C ASP A 191 10.38 -10.92 -4.54
N GLN A 192 10.07 -9.66 -4.83
CA GLN A 192 10.72 -8.88 -5.91
C GLN A 192 12.11 -8.35 -5.52
N GLN A 193 12.38 -8.17 -4.23
CA GLN A 193 13.61 -7.60 -3.68
C GLN A 193 14.32 -8.61 -2.77
N VAL A 194 14.54 -9.80 -3.31
CA VAL A 194 15.15 -10.91 -2.58
C VAL A 194 16.50 -10.51 -1.97
N GLY A 195 16.69 -10.87 -0.71
CA GLY A 195 17.90 -10.59 0.05
C GLY A 195 18.01 -9.17 0.61
N CYS A 196 17.00 -8.32 0.37
CA CYS A 196 17.00 -6.96 0.92
C CYS A 196 16.24 -6.90 2.26
N ASP A 197 16.85 -6.24 3.24
CA ASP A 197 16.19 -5.89 4.51
C ASP A 197 15.42 -4.57 4.41
N ILE A 198 15.79 -3.72 3.44
CA ILE A 198 15.11 -2.45 3.15
C ILE A 198 14.48 -2.55 1.78
N LEU A 199 13.16 -2.44 1.72
CA LEU A 199 12.39 -2.42 0.48
C LEU A 199 12.32 -1.00 -0.08
N VAL A 200 12.43 -0.88 -1.39
CA VAL A 200 12.15 0.34 -2.14
C VAL A 200 10.71 0.28 -2.61
N VAL A 201 9.87 1.17 -2.11
CA VAL A 201 8.41 1.16 -2.30
C VAL A 201 7.99 2.45 -2.97
N ALA A 202 7.27 2.36 -4.08
CA ALA A 202 6.58 3.51 -4.65
C ALA A 202 5.40 3.85 -3.76
N ALA A 203 5.28 5.10 -3.31
CA ALA A 203 4.23 5.47 -2.37
C ALA A 203 3.81 6.94 -2.50
N GLN A 204 2.66 7.24 -1.89
CA GLN A 204 2.17 8.58 -1.64
C GLN A 204 1.90 8.77 -0.13
N ALA A 205 2.12 9.97 0.37
CA ALA A 205 2.08 10.26 1.80
C ALA A 205 0.76 10.89 2.26
N GLY A 206 -0.38 10.59 1.58
CA GLY A 206 -1.74 10.92 2.03
C GLY A 206 -2.55 11.84 1.12
N LEU A 207 -1.97 12.55 0.14
CA LEU A 207 -2.72 13.51 -0.69
C LEU A 207 -3.75 12.87 -1.61
N LEU A 208 -3.46 11.69 -2.14
CA LEU A 208 -4.35 11.01 -3.09
C LEU A 208 -5.72 10.72 -2.48
N HIS A 209 -5.75 10.32 -1.21
CA HIS A 209 -6.97 9.97 -0.48
C HIS A 209 -7.31 10.95 0.64
N ARG A 210 -6.93 12.21 0.49
CA ARG A 210 -7.27 13.23 1.49
C ARG A 210 -8.78 13.45 1.55
N GLY A 211 -9.30 13.56 2.76
CA GLY A 211 -10.73 13.74 3.00
C GLY A 211 -11.57 12.46 2.89
N CYS A 212 -10.98 11.32 2.56
CA CYS A 212 -11.64 10.01 2.61
C CYS A 212 -11.50 9.39 3.99
N SER A 213 -12.51 8.60 4.41
CA SER A 213 -12.32 7.68 5.53
C SER A 213 -11.34 6.57 5.16
N ALA A 214 -10.71 5.92 6.15
CA ALA A 214 -9.82 4.81 5.88
C ALA A 214 -10.55 3.63 5.21
N ARG A 215 -11.80 3.37 5.61
CA ARG A 215 -12.68 2.36 5.03
C ARG A 215 -13.01 2.68 3.57
N ARG A 216 -13.35 3.93 3.27
CA ARG A 216 -13.56 4.40 1.89
C ARG A 216 -12.30 4.24 1.05
N THR A 217 -11.16 4.66 1.57
CA THR A 217 -9.88 4.52 0.88
C THR A 217 -9.58 3.07 0.50
N ARG A 218 -9.79 2.12 1.43
CA ARG A 218 -9.54 0.69 1.16
C ARG A 218 -10.35 0.12 -0.01
N VAL A 219 -11.54 0.63 -0.25
CA VAL A 219 -12.39 0.20 -1.38
C VAL A 219 -12.17 1.02 -2.65
N ALA A 220 -11.61 2.23 -2.54
CA ALA A 220 -11.30 3.10 -3.66
C ALA A 220 -9.89 2.86 -4.26
N MET A 221 -9.00 2.19 -3.53
CA MET A 221 -7.64 1.87 -3.99
C MET A 221 -7.64 1.14 -5.34
N ALA A 222 -6.78 1.56 -6.24
CA ALA A 222 -6.51 0.89 -7.51
C ALA A 222 -6.03 -0.57 -7.30
N GLY A 223 -6.10 -1.41 -8.33
CA GLY A 223 -5.73 -2.83 -8.21
C GLY A 223 -4.30 -3.09 -7.74
N ASN A 224 -3.36 -2.23 -8.13
CA ASN A 224 -1.95 -2.27 -7.72
C ASN A 224 -1.63 -1.42 -6.48
N GLU A 225 -2.60 -0.74 -5.89
CA GLU A 225 -2.44 0.11 -4.72
C GLU A 225 -2.72 -0.67 -3.44
N PHE A 226 -2.07 -0.35 -2.33
CA PHE A 226 -2.29 -0.96 -1.02
C PHE A 226 -2.05 0.05 0.10
N GLY A 227 -2.74 -0.11 1.22
CA GLY A 227 -2.54 0.74 2.39
C GLY A 227 -1.16 0.52 3.03
N LEU A 228 -0.49 1.60 3.39
CA LEU A 228 0.68 1.53 4.26
C LEU A 228 0.23 1.55 5.72
N GLY A 229 0.87 0.72 6.55
CA GLY A 229 0.59 0.63 7.98
C GLY A 229 1.45 1.57 8.82
N VAL A 230 1.26 1.49 10.14
CA VAL A 230 1.99 2.29 11.15
C VAL A 230 3.49 2.17 11.00
N PHE A 231 3.99 0.94 10.85
CA PHE A 231 5.42 0.68 10.73
C PHE A 231 6.02 1.38 9.50
N ALA A 232 5.39 1.24 8.35
CA ALA A 232 5.86 1.83 7.10
C ALA A 232 5.89 3.37 7.18
N PHE A 233 4.80 3.99 7.62
CA PHE A 233 4.76 5.45 7.73
C PHE A 233 5.68 5.99 8.82
N GLY A 234 5.80 5.31 9.93
CA GLY A 234 6.75 5.70 10.97
C GLY A 234 8.20 5.69 10.45
N CYS A 235 8.58 4.72 9.61
CA CYS A 235 9.88 4.73 8.92
C CYS A 235 9.99 5.93 7.95
N MET A 236 8.92 6.26 7.24
CA MET A 236 8.89 7.47 6.40
C MET A 236 9.05 8.75 7.25
N LEU A 237 8.47 8.84 8.44
CA LEU A 237 8.66 9.97 9.36
C LEU A 237 10.08 10.04 9.93
N LEU A 238 10.77 8.92 10.13
CA LEU A 238 12.17 8.91 10.54
C LEU A 238 13.09 9.48 9.46
N THR A 239 12.80 9.18 8.20
CA THR A 239 13.58 9.67 7.05
C THR A 239 13.13 11.06 6.56
N HIS A 240 11.89 11.46 6.82
CA HIS A 240 11.28 12.73 6.41
C HIS A 240 10.55 13.40 7.58
N PRO A 241 11.26 13.84 8.62
CA PRO A 241 10.63 14.39 9.80
C PRO A 241 9.79 15.65 9.55
N GLU A 242 10.07 16.37 8.46
CA GLU A 242 9.34 17.55 8.02
C GLU A 242 7.93 17.22 7.49
N ARG A 243 7.64 15.93 7.14
CA ARG A 243 6.32 15.53 6.62
C ARG A 243 5.18 15.79 7.61
N LEU A 244 5.45 15.66 8.89
CA LEU A 244 4.48 15.89 9.96
C LEU A 244 5.12 16.80 11.01
N SER A 245 5.11 18.11 10.77
CA SER A 245 5.83 19.11 11.55
C SER A 245 4.99 20.28 12.04
N THR A 246 3.76 20.44 11.55
CA THR A 246 2.82 21.49 11.96
C THR A 246 1.38 20.95 11.95
N GLY A 247 0.53 21.49 12.83
CA GLY A 247 -0.88 21.10 12.94
C GLY A 247 -1.78 21.56 11.78
N ASP A 248 -1.27 22.44 10.90
CA ASP A 248 -2.02 22.96 9.75
C ASP A 248 -1.91 22.10 8.50
N THR A 249 -1.13 21.02 8.56
CA THR A 249 -0.87 20.13 7.43
C THR A 249 -1.73 18.89 7.45
N LEU A 250 -1.67 18.11 6.37
CA LEU A 250 -2.42 16.87 6.23
C LEU A 250 -1.92 15.83 7.24
N MET A 251 -2.80 15.37 8.12
CA MET A 251 -2.60 14.27 9.06
C MET A 251 -2.76 12.92 8.37
N ILE A 252 -2.39 11.83 9.03
CA ILE A 252 -2.29 10.52 8.37
C ILE A 252 -3.06 9.43 9.09
N ASP A 253 -3.98 8.81 8.35
CA ASP A 253 -4.53 7.49 8.67
C ASP A 253 -3.63 6.38 8.10
N CYS A 254 -3.20 5.44 8.95
CA CYS A 254 -2.40 4.29 8.54
C CYS A 254 -3.32 3.17 8.01
N GLY A 255 -3.91 3.40 6.84
CA GLY A 255 -4.97 2.55 6.26
C GLY A 255 -4.56 1.12 5.94
N GLY A 256 -3.26 0.80 5.99
CA GLY A 256 -2.75 -0.55 5.86
C GLY A 256 -2.92 -1.41 7.11
N ASP A 257 -3.27 -0.78 8.23
CA ASP A 257 -3.48 -1.45 9.51
C ASP A 257 -4.91 -1.28 10.01
N GLU A 258 -5.32 -2.19 10.88
CA GLU A 258 -6.60 -2.21 11.57
C GLU A 258 -6.36 -2.23 13.09
N TYR A 259 -7.19 -1.53 13.84
CA TYR A 259 -7.01 -1.40 15.28
C TYR A 259 -8.29 -1.71 16.07
N SER A 260 -8.13 -2.46 17.17
CA SER A 260 -9.16 -2.76 18.16
C SER A 260 -8.89 -2.03 19.47
N VAL A 261 -9.77 -1.14 19.89
CA VAL A 261 -9.56 -0.37 21.14
C VAL A 261 -9.61 -1.27 22.38
N ARG A 262 -10.41 -2.34 22.34
CA ARG A 262 -10.66 -3.23 23.48
C ARG A 262 -9.78 -4.47 23.48
N GLY A 263 -9.11 -4.78 22.37
CA GLY A 263 -8.39 -6.04 22.20
C GLY A 263 -9.30 -7.27 22.12
N ASP A 264 -10.57 -7.05 21.75
CA ASP A 264 -11.62 -8.07 21.61
C ASP A 264 -11.81 -8.53 20.16
N TYR A 265 -10.80 -8.25 19.30
CA TYR A 265 -10.79 -8.52 17.87
C TYR A 265 -11.86 -7.76 17.06
N THR A 266 -12.49 -6.73 17.64
CA THR A 266 -13.34 -5.79 16.89
C THR A 266 -12.48 -4.69 16.31
N PHE A 267 -12.06 -4.86 15.06
CA PHE A 267 -11.18 -3.94 14.35
C PHE A 267 -11.98 -2.90 13.59
N ASP A 268 -12.49 -1.91 14.30
CA ASP A 268 -13.33 -0.81 13.78
C ASP A 268 -12.63 0.56 13.81
N ARG A 269 -11.32 0.54 14.00
CA ARG A 269 -10.46 1.72 14.03
C ARG A 269 -9.31 1.61 13.04
N VAL A 270 -8.77 2.78 12.69
CA VAL A 270 -7.51 2.92 11.96
C VAL A 270 -6.50 3.61 12.87
N PRO A 271 -5.26 3.10 12.96
CA PRO A 271 -4.18 3.83 13.61
C PRO A 271 -3.83 5.09 12.81
N LEU A 272 -3.37 6.13 13.51
CA LEU A 272 -3.09 7.41 12.87
C LEU A 272 -1.91 8.14 13.52
N PHE A 273 -1.32 9.04 12.74
CA PHE A 273 -0.37 10.03 13.22
C PHE A 273 -0.93 11.43 13.01
N ASP A 274 -0.99 12.17 14.10
CA ASP A 274 -1.40 13.57 14.17
C ASP A 274 -0.24 14.46 14.61
N TYR A 275 -0.40 15.75 14.51
CA TYR A 275 0.55 16.73 15.03
C TYR A 275 -0.19 17.83 15.78
N ASP A 276 0.10 17.96 17.05
CA ASP A 276 -0.44 19.01 17.92
C ASP A 276 0.69 19.92 18.48
N ILE A 277 0.33 20.84 19.38
CA ILE A 277 1.27 21.74 20.08
C ILE A 277 2.36 20.93 20.82
N ALA A 278 2.05 19.71 21.24
CA ALA A 278 2.96 18.85 21.99
C ALA A 278 3.89 18.04 21.09
N GLY A 279 3.69 17.99 19.79
CA GLY A 279 4.48 17.21 18.84
C GLY A 279 3.65 16.18 18.09
N ILE A 280 4.24 15.03 17.73
CA ILE A 280 3.53 13.94 17.08
C ILE A 280 2.63 13.25 18.11
N GLU A 281 1.37 13.05 17.76
CA GLU A 281 0.46 12.15 18.46
C GLU A 281 0.28 10.88 17.65
N PHE A 282 0.45 9.72 18.28
CA PHE A 282 0.07 8.42 17.75
C PHE A 282 -1.15 7.91 18.49
N SER A 283 -2.23 7.65 17.77
CA SER A 283 -3.51 7.22 18.33
C SER A 283 -4.29 6.33 17.34
N ALA A 284 -5.58 6.07 17.60
CA ALA A 284 -6.47 5.36 16.68
C ALA A 284 -7.85 5.99 16.68
N PHE A 285 -8.51 6.00 15.53
CA PHE A 285 -9.82 6.60 15.36
C PHE A 285 -10.75 5.71 14.51
N TYR A 286 -12.03 6.03 14.47
CA TYR A 286 -13.02 5.30 13.69
C TYR A 286 -12.67 5.26 12.20
N GLU A 287 -12.66 4.06 11.62
CA GLU A 287 -12.27 3.86 10.22
C GLU A 287 -13.30 4.37 9.20
N ASP A 288 -14.56 4.60 9.65
CA ASP A 288 -15.70 5.09 8.85
C ASP A 288 -15.87 6.61 8.88
N ARG A 289 -14.97 7.35 9.52
CA ARG A 289 -15.08 8.80 9.68
C ARG A 289 -14.18 9.56 8.73
N ALA A 290 -14.77 10.12 7.69
CA ALA A 290 -14.11 11.08 6.82
C ALA A 290 -13.83 12.39 7.56
N ARG A 291 -12.64 12.94 7.38
CA ARG A 291 -12.20 14.20 8.01
C ARG A 291 -11.33 15.02 7.04
N ASN A 292 -11.61 16.30 6.95
CA ASN A 292 -10.93 17.20 6.01
C ASN A 292 -9.44 17.44 6.31
N LEU A 293 -8.97 17.10 7.52
CA LEU A 293 -7.56 17.22 7.92
C LEU A 293 -6.74 15.98 7.60
N TRP A 294 -7.36 14.90 7.17
CA TRP A 294 -6.78 13.57 7.11
C TRP A 294 -6.65 13.05 5.70
N GLY A 295 -5.65 12.23 5.49
CA GLY A 295 -5.47 11.45 4.28
C GLY A 295 -4.85 10.11 4.61
N THR A 296 -5.13 9.12 3.79
CA THR A 296 -4.58 7.78 3.94
C THR A 296 -3.38 7.60 3.01
N GLN A 297 -2.26 7.19 3.58
CA GLN A 297 -1.07 6.85 2.82
C GLN A 297 -1.21 5.49 2.15
N THR A 298 -0.64 5.38 0.96
CA THR A 298 -0.68 4.13 0.19
C THR A 298 0.62 3.88 -0.55
N GLY A 299 0.89 2.59 -0.80
CA GLY A 299 1.97 2.12 -1.63
C GLY A 299 1.43 1.52 -2.93
N PHE A 300 2.31 1.33 -3.91
CA PHE A 300 1.97 0.82 -5.23
C PHE A 300 2.88 -0.35 -5.61
N LEU A 301 2.26 -1.46 -6.02
CA LEU A 301 2.97 -2.56 -6.64
C LEU A 301 3.40 -2.17 -8.05
N PHE A 302 4.61 -2.50 -8.39
CA PHE A 302 5.20 -2.22 -9.69
C PHE A 302 5.49 -3.52 -10.42
N LYS A 303 5.03 -3.66 -11.66
CA LYS A 303 5.41 -4.81 -12.50
C LYS A 303 6.83 -4.61 -13.02
N TRP A 304 7.69 -5.58 -12.78
CA TRP A 304 9.00 -5.67 -13.39
C TRP A 304 8.83 -6.19 -14.81
N SER A 305 9.09 -5.37 -15.78
CA SER A 305 9.32 -5.80 -17.16
C SER A 305 10.79 -6.12 -17.34
#